data_ff96551d29b637d37452339ecc3ed90b
#
_entry.id   ff96551d29b637d37452339ecc3ed90b
#
_cell.length_a   1.000
_cell.length_b   1.000
_cell.length_c   1.000
_cell.angle_alpha   90.00
_cell.angle_beta   90.00
_cell.angle_gamma   90.00
#
_symmetry.space_group_name_H-M   'P 1'
#
loop_
_entity.id
_entity.type
_entity.pdbx_description
1 polymer ?
#
loop_
_entity_poly.entity_id
_entity_poly.type
_entity_poly.pdbx_seq_one_letter_code
_entity_poly.pdbx_strand_id
1 'polypeptide(L)'
;MAYTVNQIITEGIPVRHLEQLEFFEKAGEHGCMTLKGSVEAEEGEALLYGLPQNSPITVRTEDQILFSGIITKLTVTGTENTGMVEVTAHTRSILMDQKKRSRSFQNTAMTYRELAGKILKEYPDSDIFLAIPDVPLGSIAIQYEETDWQFLRRMFSLLKAPLTSLSSSESIRLYAGVPTLQW
;
A
#
# COMPACT_ATOMS: atom_id res chain seq x y z
N MET A 1 -20.05 -3.67 -7.87
CA MET A 1 -20.11 -5.09 -8.32
C MET A 1 -20.05 -5.95 -7.08
N ALA A 2 -20.83 -7.04 -7.03
CA ALA A 2 -20.75 -8.00 -5.93
C ALA A 2 -19.99 -9.23 -6.45
N TYR A 3 -18.95 -9.65 -5.72
CA TYR A 3 -18.20 -10.87 -6.03
C TYR A 3 -18.67 -12.00 -5.11
N THR A 4 -18.74 -13.22 -5.63
CA THR A 4 -18.94 -14.40 -4.78
C THR A 4 -17.58 -14.85 -4.23
N VAL A 5 -17.57 -15.37 -3.00
CA VAL A 5 -16.34 -15.81 -2.31
C VAL A 5 -15.50 -16.77 -3.14
N ASN A 6 -16.14 -17.62 -3.95
CA ASN A 6 -15.47 -18.61 -4.83
C ASN A 6 -14.70 -17.98 -6.02
N GLN A 7 -14.84 -16.68 -6.28
CA GLN A 7 -14.14 -15.96 -7.34
C GLN A 7 -12.88 -15.24 -6.84
N ILE A 8 -12.64 -15.27 -5.54
CA ILE A 8 -11.51 -14.56 -4.91
C ILE A 8 -10.35 -15.54 -4.74
N ILE A 9 -9.19 -15.12 -5.28
CA ILE A 9 -7.93 -15.83 -5.19
C ILE A 9 -7.00 -15.01 -4.29
N THR A 10 -6.39 -15.69 -3.31
CA THR A 10 -5.40 -15.09 -2.40
C THR A 10 -4.03 -15.68 -2.70
N GLU A 11 -3.03 -14.81 -2.87
CA GLU A 11 -1.63 -15.18 -3.07
C GLU A 11 -0.80 -14.64 -1.91
N GLY A 12 0.13 -15.44 -1.38
CA GLY A 12 0.98 -15.09 -0.22
C GLY A 12 0.53 -15.73 1.09
N ILE A 13 -0.75 -16.08 1.23
CA ILE A 13 -1.29 -16.87 2.35
C ILE A 13 -2.16 -18.00 1.78
N PRO A 14 -1.99 -19.27 2.20
CA PRO A 14 -2.73 -20.42 1.68
C PRO A 14 -4.14 -20.54 2.30
N VAL A 15 -5.00 -19.56 2.06
CA VAL A 15 -6.38 -19.56 2.56
C VAL A 15 -7.20 -20.60 1.81
N ARG A 16 -7.81 -21.56 2.54
CA ARG A 16 -8.69 -22.58 2.00
C ARG A 16 -10.12 -22.12 1.89
N HIS A 17 -10.59 -21.46 2.91
CA HIS A 17 -11.94 -20.90 2.95
C HIS A 17 -11.88 -19.46 3.47
N LEU A 18 -12.29 -18.53 2.63
CA LEU A 18 -12.35 -17.10 2.95
C LEU A 18 -13.66 -16.81 3.67
N GLU A 19 -13.60 -16.27 4.90
CA GLU A 19 -14.77 -15.91 5.70
C GLU A 19 -15.10 -14.42 5.62
N GLN A 20 -14.06 -13.58 5.65
CA GLN A 20 -14.22 -12.13 5.64
C GLN A 20 -13.09 -11.49 4.84
N LEU A 21 -13.44 -10.49 4.05
CA LEU A 21 -12.50 -9.66 3.31
C LEU A 21 -13.01 -8.23 3.29
N GLU A 22 -12.21 -7.31 3.82
CA GLU A 22 -12.55 -5.90 3.90
C GLU A 22 -11.40 -5.06 3.35
N PHE A 23 -11.74 -4.02 2.59
CA PHE A 23 -10.82 -3.03 2.08
C PHE A 23 -11.19 -1.67 2.65
N PHE A 24 -10.18 -0.93 3.08
CA PHE A 24 -10.33 0.41 3.58
C PHE A 24 -9.30 1.33 2.93
N GLU A 25 -9.78 2.40 2.30
CA GLU A 25 -8.95 3.42 1.68
C GLU A 25 -9.35 4.79 2.20
N LYS A 26 -8.35 5.58 2.58
CA LYS A 26 -8.54 6.96 3.01
C LYS A 26 -7.40 7.83 2.48
N ALA A 27 -7.76 9.00 1.99
CA ALA A 27 -6.79 9.98 1.51
C ALA A 27 -5.77 10.35 2.60
N GLY A 28 -4.49 10.32 2.25
CA GLY A 28 -3.40 10.58 3.18
C GLY A 28 -3.00 9.40 4.06
N GLU A 29 -3.64 8.24 3.91
CA GLU A 29 -3.30 7.01 4.61
C GLU A 29 -2.93 5.91 3.61
N HIS A 30 -2.22 4.87 4.09
CA HIS A 30 -2.02 3.66 3.29
C HIS A 30 -3.35 2.91 3.21
N GLY A 31 -3.70 2.41 2.03
CA GLY A 31 -4.84 1.51 1.90
C GLY A 31 -4.61 0.28 2.77
N CYS A 32 -5.67 -0.20 3.41
CA CYS A 32 -5.64 -1.34 4.32
C CYS A 32 -6.58 -2.43 3.84
N MET A 33 -6.19 -3.67 4.02
CA MET A 33 -7.00 -4.87 3.80
C MET A 33 -6.97 -5.72 5.07
N THR A 34 -8.14 -6.22 5.46
CA THR A 34 -8.28 -7.25 6.49
C THR A 34 -8.90 -8.48 5.88
N LEU A 35 -8.29 -9.63 6.12
CA LEU A 35 -8.74 -10.92 5.64
C LEU A 35 -8.85 -11.88 6.81
N LYS A 36 -9.95 -12.65 6.87
CA LYS A 36 -10.10 -13.80 7.77
C LYS A 36 -10.46 -15.03 6.97
N GLY A 37 -9.88 -16.15 7.34
CA GLY A 37 -10.16 -17.41 6.68
C GLY A 37 -9.51 -18.60 7.36
N SER A 38 -9.85 -19.80 6.88
CA SER A 38 -9.26 -21.03 7.37
C SER A 38 -8.06 -21.45 6.54
N VAL A 39 -7.09 -22.08 7.23
CA VAL A 39 -5.91 -22.73 6.66
C VAL A 39 -5.78 -24.11 7.26
N GLU A 40 -4.98 -24.99 6.66
CA GLU A 40 -4.58 -26.24 7.33
C GLU A 40 -3.73 -25.93 8.56
N ALA A 41 -3.81 -26.76 9.61
CA ALA A 41 -3.13 -26.50 10.87
C ALA A 41 -1.60 -26.39 10.69
N GLU A 42 -1.00 -27.27 9.88
CA GLU A 42 0.43 -27.26 9.57
C GLU A 42 0.84 -25.99 8.81
N GLU A 43 0.02 -25.54 7.86
CA GLU A 43 0.24 -24.28 7.12
C GLU A 43 0.15 -23.06 8.04
N GLY A 44 -0.80 -23.07 8.98
CA GLY A 44 -0.95 -22.01 9.99
C GLY A 44 0.28 -21.88 10.90
N GLU A 45 0.81 -23.00 11.36
CA GLU A 45 2.04 -23.03 12.17
C GLU A 45 3.26 -22.55 11.36
N ALA A 46 3.39 -23.01 10.11
CA ALA A 46 4.45 -22.55 9.22
C ALA A 46 4.42 -21.05 8.96
N LEU A 47 3.23 -20.46 8.84
CA LEU A 47 3.06 -19.00 8.69
C LEU A 47 3.54 -18.22 9.91
N LEU A 48 3.26 -18.70 11.12
CA LEU A 48 3.65 -18.02 12.36
C LEU A 48 5.17 -17.90 12.49
N TYR A 49 5.92 -18.93 12.11
CA TYR A 49 7.37 -19.00 12.29
C TYR A 49 8.18 -18.66 11.05
N GLY A 50 7.56 -18.75 9.86
CA GLY A 50 8.25 -18.68 8.58
C GLY A 50 7.95 -17.45 7.72
N LEU A 51 6.99 -16.59 8.11
CA LEU A 51 6.63 -15.44 7.27
C LEU A 51 7.72 -14.36 7.34
N PRO A 52 8.42 -14.06 6.24
CA PRO A 52 9.44 -13.01 6.21
C PRO A 52 8.84 -11.63 6.48
N GLN A 53 9.68 -10.70 6.97
CA GLN A 53 9.31 -9.30 7.04
C GLN A 53 9.00 -8.74 5.63
N ASN A 54 7.97 -7.92 5.52
CA ASN A 54 7.51 -7.36 4.24
C ASN A 54 6.96 -8.40 3.25
N SER A 55 6.45 -9.54 3.74
CA SER A 55 5.80 -10.52 2.87
C SER A 55 4.64 -9.90 2.10
N PRO A 56 4.63 -10.08 0.77
CA PRO A 56 3.55 -9.58 -0.06
C PRO A 56 2.30 -10.45 0.08
N ILE A 57 1.15 -9.83 -0.12
CA ILE A 57 -0.12 -10.49 -0.31
C ILE A 57 -0.85 -9.85 -1.48
N THR A 58 -1.45 -10.68 -2.34
CA THR A 58 -2.31 -10.21 -3.42
C THR A 58 -3.66 -10.91 -3.33
N VAL A 59 -4.71 -10.12 -3.43
CA VAL A 59 -6.10 -10.59 -3.52
C VAL A 59 -6.64 -10.16 -4.87
N ARG A 60 -7.09 -11.12 -5.66
CA ARG A 60 -7.55 -10.87 -7.02
C ARG A 60 -8.74 -11.75 -7.40
N THR A 61 -9.41 -11.38 -8.48
CA THR A 61 -10.29 -12.26 -9.26
C THR A 61 -9.51 -12.84 -10.45
N GLU A 62 -10.16 -13.60 -11.31
CA GLU A 62 -9.55 -14.05 -12.57
C GLU A 62 -9.09 -12.88 -13.44
N ASP A 63 -9.84 -11.76 -13.44
CA ASP A 63 -9.66 -10.65 -14.38
C ASP A 63 -8.90 -9.44 -13.80
N GLN A 64 -8.87 -9.29 -12.45
CA GLN A 64 -8.30 -8.07 -11.86
C GLN A 64 -7.77 -8.26 -10.45
N ILE A 65 -6.76 -7.46 -10.12
CA ILE A 65 -6.25 -7.31 -8.75
C ILE A 65 -7.22 -6.40 -7.98
N LEU A 66 -7.73 -6.91 -6.87
CA LEU A 66 -8.56 -6.15 -5.92
C LEU A 66 -7.70 -5.42 -4.89
N PHE A 67 -6.64 -6.09 -4.43
CA PHE A 67 -5.67 -5.54 -3.48
C PHE A 67 -4.31 -6.22 -3.68
N SER A 68 -3.25 -5.42 -3.61
CA SER A 68 -1.88 -5.90 -3.47
C SER A 68 -1.13 -5.06 -2.44
N GLY A 69 -0.50 -5.72 -1.48
CA GLY A 69 0.15 -5.02 -0.37
C GLY A 69 1.17 -5.86 0.37
N ILE A 70 1.51 -5.38 1.54
CA ILE A 70 2.48 -5.98 2.48
C ILE A 70 1.74 -6.36 3.75
N ILE A 71 1.94 -7.59 4.20
CA ILE A 71 1.40 -8.07 5.48
C ILE A 71 2.07 -7.32 6.62
N THR A 72 1.25 -6.67 7.45
CA THR A 72 1.74 -5.91 8.61
C THR A 72 1.35 -6.56 9.94
N LYS A 73 0.32 -7.40 9.92
CA LYS A 73 -0.10 -8.20 11.08
C LYS A 73 -0.64 -9.54 10.61
N LEU A 74 -0.23 -10.59 11.29
CA LEU A 74 -0.77 -11.93 11.14
C LEU A 74 -1.12 -12.48 12.53
N THR A 75 -2.32 -13.00 12.67
CA THR A 75 -2.76 -13.75 13.84
C THR A 75 -3.22 -15.13 13.36
N VAL A 76 -2.73 -16.17 13.99
CA VAL A 76 -3.18 -17.54 13.75
C VAL A 76 -3.75 -18.09 15.04
N THR A 77 -4.96 -18.61 14.96
CA THR A 77 -5.63 -19.32 16.06
C THR A 77 -6.14 -20.63 15.50
N GLY A 78 -6.19 -21.68 16.30
CA GLY A 78 -6.70 -22.94 15.78
C GLY A 78 -6.74 -24.06 16.77
N THR A 79 -7.31 -25.18 16.30
CA THR A 79 -7.35 -26.50 16.94
C THR A 79 -6.41 -27.44 16.20
N GLU A 80 -6.31 -28.70 16.66
CA GLU A 80 -5.38 -29.71 16.09
C GLU A 80 -5.53 -29.93 14.56
N ASN A 81 -6.69 -29.64 13.97
CA ASN A 81 -6.97 -29.94 12.56
C ASN A 81 -7.23 -28.71 11.67
N THR A 82 -7.53 -27.55 12.24
CA THR A 82 -7.87 -26.37 11.43
C THR A 82 -7.32 -25.10 12.07
N GLY A 83 -6.56 -24.34 11.30
CA GLY A 83 -6.09 -23.00 11.66
C GLY A 83 -7.04 -21.94 11.13
N MET A 84 -7.24 -20.89 11.92
CA MET A 84 -7.89 -19.64 11.51
C MET A 84 -6.83 -18.56 11.40
N VAL A 85 -6.78 -17.87 10.27
CA VAL A 85 -5.86 -16.74 10.06
C VAL A 85 -6.64 -15.43 9.99
N GLU A 86 -6.11 -14.42 10.66
CA GLU A 86 -6.51 -13.04 10.49
C GLU A 86 -5.29 -12.25 10.02
N VAL A 87 -5.38 -11.67 8.83
CA VAL A 87 -4.32 -10.93 8.16
C VAL A 87 -4.70 -9.48 8.03
N THR A 88 -3.82 -8.58 8.44
CA THR A 88 -3.90 -7.16 8.08
C THR A 88 -2.74 -6.85 7.15
N ALA A 89 -3.05 -6.25 6.00
CA ALA A 89 -2.05 -5.81 5.03
C ALA A 89 -2.29 -4.35 4.65
N HIS A 90 -1.23 -3.66 4.31
CA HIS A 90 -1.29 -2.29 3.78
C HIS A 90 -0.73 -2.26 2.36
N THR A 91 -1.22 -1.31 1.56
CA THR A 91 -0.68 -1.06 0.22
C THR A 91 0.84 -0.93 0.26
N ARG A 92 1.51 -1.25 -0.86
CA ARG A 92 2.98 -1.25 -0.92
C ARG A 92 3.63 0.08 -0.56
N SER A 93 2.87 1.18 -0.55
CA SER A 93 3.33 2.47 -0.04
C SER A 93 3.76 2.45 1.42
N ILE A 94 3.36 1.44 2.23
CA ILE A 94 3.86 1.25 3.60
C ILE A 94 5.39 1.08 3.66
N LEU A 95 6.02 0.60 2.59
CA LEU A 95 7.48 0.50 2.49
C LEU A 95 8.16 1.88 2.54
N MET A 96 7.44 2.94 2.15
CA MET A 96 7.94 4.32 2.22
C MET A 96 7.94 4.89 3.65
N ASP A 97 7.26 4.22 4.60
CA ASP A 97 7.21 4.62 6.01
C ASP A 97 8.23 3.88 6.89
N GLN A 98 9.03 2.98 6.33
CA GLN A 98 9.96 2.15 7.10
C GLN A 98 11.21 2.89 7.57
N LYS A 99 11.65 3.93 6.85
CA LYS A 99 12.92 4.62 7.14
C LYS A 99 12.76 6.13 7.14
N LYS A 100 13.13 6.75 8.24
CA LYS A 100 13.29 8.21 8.31
C LYS A 100 14.54 8.67 7.58
N ARG A 101 14.45 9.82 6.95
CA ARG A 101 15.53 10.41 6.16
C ARG A 101 15.68 11.91 6.44
N SER A 102 16.89 12.42 6.17
CA SER A 102 17.19 13.85 6.22
C SER A 102 17.89 14.24 4.92
N ARG A 103 17.21 15.02 4.08
CA ARG A 103 17.68 15.49 2.76
C ARG A 103 17.16 16.89 2.48
N SER A 104 17.86 17.62 1.63
CA SER A 104 17.42 18.92 1.14
C SER A 104 17.34 18.95 -0.38
N PHE A 105 16.32 19.61 -0.91
CA PHE A 105 16.09 19.83 -2.33
C PHE A 105 16.16 21.34 -2.59
N GLN A 106 17.30 21.81 -3.06
CA GLN A 106 17.63 23.23 -3.15
C GLN A 106 17.20 23.88 -4.45
N ASN A 107 16.92 23.09 -5.50
CA ASN A 107 16.44 23.62 -6.77
C ASN A 107 14.96 24.03 -6.65
N THR A 108 14.70 25.31 -6.50
CA THR A 108 13.36 25.88 -6.37
C THR A 108 12.53 25.84 -7.66
N ALA A 109 13.17 25.66 -8.82
CA ALA A 109 12.52 25.47 -10.11
C ALA A 109 12.09 24.00 -10.34
N MET A 110 12.54 23.05 -9.49
CA MET A 110 12.09 21.66 -9.53
C MET A 110 10.59 21.58 -9.30
N THR A 111 9.89 20.77 -10.09
CA THR A 111 8.46 20.56 -9.92
C THR A 111 8.14 19.54 -8.84
N TYR A 112 6.88 19.49 -8.37
CA TYR A 112 6.42 18.49 -7.42
C TYR A 112 6.50 17.07 -7.99
N ARG A 113 6.27 16.90 -9.30
CA ARG A 113 6.46 15.62 -10.00
C ARG A 113 7.92 15.18 -9.97
N GLU A 114 8.85 16.10 -10.27
CA GLU A 114 10.28 15.81 -10.25
C GLU A 114 10.78 15.47 -8.84
N LEU A 115 10.27 16.18 -7.82
CA LEU A 115 10.55 15.88 -6.42
C LEU A 115 10.10 14.46 -6.07
N ALA A 116 8.83 14.13 -6.34
CA ALA A 116 8.29 12.81 -6.09
C ALA A 116 9.05 11.73 -6.87
N GLY A 117 9.36 11.97 -8.13
CA GLY A 117 10.15 11.05 -8.95
C GLY A 117 11.56 10.79 -8.40
N LYS A 118 12.21 11.80 -7.80
CA LYS A 118 13.51 11.59 -7.13
C LYS A 118 13.39 10.66 -5.91
N ILE A 119 12.31 10.77 -5.15
CA ILE A 119 12.07 9.91 -3.99
C ILE A 119 11.71 8.51 -4.45
N LEU A 120 10.82 8.39 -5.42
CA LEU A 120 10.31 7.11 -5.92
C LEU A 120 11.39 6.27 -6.62
N LYS A 121 12.49 6.85 -7.09
CA LYS A 121 13.64 6.09 -7.64
C LYS A 121 14.24 5.06 -6.67
N GLU A 122 14.00 5.21 -5.38
CA GLU A 122 14.47 4.24 -4.38
C GLU A 122 13.54 3.02 -4.26
N TYR A 123 12.37 3.05 -4.90
CA TYR A 123 11.36 2.00 -4.88
C TYR A 123 11.16 1.47 -6.29
N PRO A 124 11.45 0.18 -6.55
CA PRO A 124 11.33 -0.40 -7.89
C PRO A 124 9.93 -0.23 -8.47
N ASP A 125 9.86 0.06 -9.77
CA ASP A 125 8.63 0.14 -10.56
C ASP A 125 7.56 1.11 -10.01
N SER A 126 7.97 2.06 -9.15
CA SER A 126 7.06 3.03 -8.55
C SER A 126 6.80 4.23 -9.47
N ASP A 127 5.63 4.83 -9.32
CA ASP A 127 5.23 6.02 -10.09
C ASP A 127 4.20 6.86 -9.34
N ILE A 128 4.02 8.11 -9.80
CA ILE A 128 3.02 9.05 -9.28
C ILE A 128 2.23 9.70 -10.40
N PHE A 129 0.92 9.68 -10.27
CA PHE A 129 0.00 10.43 -11.10
C PHE A 129 -0.44 11.70 -10.38
N LEU A 130 -0.37 12.86 -11.07
CA LEU A 130 -0.86 14.13 -10.55
C LEU A 130 -2.22 14.45 -11.18
N ALA A 131 -3.26 14.52 -10.35
CA ALA A 131 -4.58 15.04 -10.73
C ALA A 131 -4.69 16.57 -10.52
N ILE A 132 -3.55 17.23 -10.38
CA ILE A 132 -3.39 18.68 -10.20
C ILE A 132 -2.33 19.17 -11.19
N PRO A 133 -2.29 20.48 -11.50
CA PRO A 133 -1.19 21.07 -12.27
C PRO A 133 0.16 20.80 -11.61
N ASP A 134 1.14 20.41 -12.42
CA ASP A 134 2.52 20.25 -11.96
C ASP A 134 3.18 21.64 -11.90
N VAL A 135 3.50 22.11 -10.71
CA VAL A 135 4.06 23.44 -10.46
C VAL A 135 5.45 23.34 -9.82
N PRO A 136 6.29 24.38 -9.97
CA PRO A 136 7.57 24.45 -9.26
C PRO A 136 7.41 24.49 -7.74
N LEU A 137 8.40 24.00 -7.01
CA LEU A 137 8.44 24.07 -5.54
C LEU A 137 8.40 25.51 -5.02
N GLY A 138 9.03 26.46 -5.75
CA GLY A 138 9.09 27.87 -5.38
C GLY A 138 9.97 28.18 -4.16
N SER A 139 10.33 27.18 -3.37
CA SER A 139 11.17 27.28 -2.19
C SER A 139 12.00 26.00 -1.99
N ILE A 140 12.98 26.06 -1.11
CA ILE A 140 13.76 24.88 -0.70
C ILE A 140 12.85 23.92 0.05
N ALA A 141 12.86 22.64 -0.35
CA ALA A 141 12.17 21.58 0.36
C ALA A 141 13.16 20.80 1.22
N ILE A 142 12.84 20.63 2.50
CA ILE A 142 13.65 19.91 3.46
C ILE A 142 12.83 18.75 4.02
N GLN A 143 13.36 17.54 3.88
CA GLN A 143 12.94 16.37 4.62
C GLN A 143 13.86 16.25 5.83
N TYR A 144 13.32 16.27 7.04
CA TYR A 144 14.12 16.15 8.26
C TYR A 144 13.44 15.18 9.22
N GLU A 145 14.12 14.06 9.51
CA GLU A 145 13.61 12.98 10.36
C GLU A 145 12.18 12.52 10.00
N GLU A 146 11.83 12.63 8.70
CA GLU A 146 10.57 12.18 8.15
C GLU A 146 10.79 10.94 7.26
N THR A 147 9.78 10.07 7.19
CA THR A 147 9.73 9.01 6.18
C THR A 147 9.43 9.62 4.80
N ASP A 148 9.64 8.84 3.75
CA ASP A 148 9.35 9.29 2.38
C ASP A 148 7.87 9.54 2.16
N TRP A 149 7.01 8.71 2.77
CA TRP A 149 5.56 8.89 2.77
C TRP A 149 5.14 10.18 3.48
N GLN A 150 5.62 10.41 4.71
CA GLN A 150 5.33 11.59 5.49
C GLN A 150 5.75 12.86 4.76
N PHE A 151 6.95 12.84 4.17
CA PHE A 151 7.48 13.97 3.41
C PHE A 151 6.64 14.28 2.18
N LEU A 152 6.36 13.30 1.33
CA LEU A 152 5.52 13.52 0.13
C LEU A 152 4.11 13.98 0.52
N ARG A 153 3.50 13.37 1.53
CA ARG A 153 2.19 13.78 2.03
C ARG A 153 2.19 15.25 2.49
N ARG A 154 3.22 15.66 3.22
CA ARG A 154 3.38 17.07 3.64
C ARG A 154 3.57 17.98 2.44
N MET A 155 4.43 17.62 1.48
CA MET A 155 4.68 18.46 0.30
C MET A 155 3.41 18.65 -0.52
N PHE A 156 2.67 17.59 -0.84
CA PHE A 156 1.43 17.68 -1.61
C PHE A 156 0.29 18.39 -0.83
N SER A 157 0.31 18.36 0.50
CA SER A 157 -0.66 19.12 1.31
C SER A 157 -0.55 20.62 1.11
N LEU A 158 0.63 21.16 0.76
CA LEU A 158 0.80 22.57 0.43
C LEU A 158 0.02 22.98 -0.82
N LEU A 159 -0.23 22.02 -1.71
CA LEU A 159 -1.06 22.20 -2.91
C LEU A 159 -2.53 21.82 -2.66
N LYS A 160 -2.92 21.54 -1.41
CA LYS A 160 -4.24 21.02 -1.04
C LYS A 160 -4.60 19.73 -1.79
N ALA A 161 -3.59 18.98 -2.18
CA ALA A 161 -3.71 17.72 -2.91
C ALA A 161 -3.48 16.55 -1.95
N PRO A 162 -4.51 15.77 -1.61
CA PRO A 162 -4.31 14.57 -0.83
C PRO A 162 -3.46 13.56 -1.61
N LEU A 163 -2.55 12.89 -0.90
CA LEU A 163 -1.76 11.79 -1.44
C LEU A 163 -2.48 10.48 -1.14
N THR A 164 -2.67 9.64 -2.14
CA THR A 164 -3.33 8.33 -2.01
C THR A 164 -2.49 7.27 -2.71
N SER A 165 -2.48 6.06 -2.17
CA SER A 165 -1.85 4.89 -2.78
C SER A 165 -2.90 4.02 -3.43
N LEU A 166 -2.61 3.52 -4.64
CA LEU A 166 -3.48 2.60 -5.35
C LEU A 166 -3.34 1.19 -4.78
N SER A 167 -4.45 0.58 -4.37
CA SER A 167 -4.48 -0.76 -3.77
C SER A 167 -4.37 -1.90 -4.81
N SER A 168 -4.80 -1.67 -6.04
CA SER A 168 -4.84 -2.69 -7.10
C SER A 168 -3.53 -2.78 -7.91
N SER A 169 -2.38 -2.49 -7.31
CA SER A 169 -1.08 -2.51 -7.99
C SER A 169 -0.02 -3.26 -7.19
N GLU A 170 0.74 -4.10 -7.87
CA GLU A 170 1.89 -4.81 -7.30
C GLU A 170 3.14 -3.94 -7.14
N SER A 171 3.07 -2.68 -7.51
CA SER A 171 4.10 -1.66 -7.28
C SER A 171 3.52 -0.45 -6.57
N ILE A 172 4.38 0.46 -6.09
CA ILE A 172 3.90 1.69 -5.47
C ILE A 172 3.38 2.61 -6.57
N ARG A 173 2.06 2.80 -6.61
CA ARG A 173 1.38 3.77 -7.47
C ARG A 173 0.71 4.81 -6.60
N LEU A 174 1.12 6.05 -6.74
CA LEU A 174 0.61 7.17 -5.97
C LEU A 174 -0.28 8.06 -6.82
N TYR A 175 -1.28 8.64 -6.17
CA TYR A 175 -2.11 9.71 -6.71
C TYR A 175 -1.99 10.95 -5.83
N ALA A 176 -1.74 12.11 -6.43
CA ALA A 176 -1.81 13.39 -5.74
C ALA A 176 -2.95 14.23 -6.31
N GLY A 177 -3.91 14.57 -5.45
CA GLY A 177 -5.14 15.25 -5.81
C GLY A 177 -6.35 14.32 -5.85
N VAL A 178 -7.51 14.88 -6.17
CA VAL A 178 -8.77 14.12 -6.33
C VAL A 178 -8.99 13.90 -7.82
N PRO A 179 -9.09 12.66 -8.30
CA PRO A 179 -9.44 12.40 -9.68
C PRO A 179 -10.80 13.01 -9.99
N THR A 180 -10.85 13.89 -10.98
CA THR A 180 -12.13 14.39 -11.50
C THR A 180 -12.69 13.30 -12.41
N LEU A 181 -13.71 12.60 -11.93
CA LEU A 181 -14.51 11.74 -12.80
C LEU A 181 -15.25 12.65 -13.78
N GLN A 182 -14.84 12.65 -15.03
CA GLN A 182 -15.68 13.19 -16.12
C GLN A 182 -16.71 12.09 -16.42
N TRP A 183 -17.97 12.41 -16.13
CA TRP A 183 -19.14 11.60 -16.50
C TRP A 183 -19.45 11.78 -17.98
#